data_ea30f94a0e2cb4f7259e5ffc4c5bb1a2
#
_entry.id   ea30f94a0e2cb4f7259e5ffc4c5bb1a2
#
_cell.length_a   1.000
_cell.length_b   1.000
_cell.length_c   1.000
_cell.angle_alpha   90.00
_cell.angle_beta   90.00
_cell.angle_gamma   90.00
#
_symmetry.space_group_name_H-M   'P 1'
#
loop_
_entity.id
_entity.type
_entity.pdbx_description
1 polymer ?
#
loop_
_entity_poly.entity_id
_entity_poly.type
_entity_poly.pdbx_seq_one_letter_code
_entity_poly.pdbx_strand_id
1 'polypeptide(L)'
;MKYVNLGRTDIRVSRLAVGGMSFGKASEDFHLWTLDQERTKEMIGHALDLGVNFIDTANQYSHGTSEEYIGKALKDLGIARDKVVIATKVYFKKNNREFSLTCMGDESVFYIICSEEIMLYHNVLL
;
A
#
# COMPACT_ATOMS: atom_id res chain seq x y z
N MET A 1 -8.28 4.54 -18.12
CA MET A 1 -6.94 4.63 -17.45
C MET A 1 -5.85 4.16 -18.41
N LYS A 2 -4.64 4.75 -18.39
CA LYS A 2 -3.45 4.22 -19.10
C LYS A 2 -2.59 3.42 -18.15
N TYR A 3 -2.04 2.29 -18.62
CA TYR A 3 -1.19 1.39 -17.85
C TYR A 3 0.20 1.31 -18.48
N VAL A 4 1.21 1.12 -17.63
CA VAL A 4 2.61 0.93 -18.01
C VAL A 4 3.21 -0.22 -17.21
N ASN A 5 4.32 -0.75 -17.66
CA ASN A 5 5.08 -1.68 -16.85
C ASN A 5 5.83 -0.94 -15.72
N LEU A 6 5.85 -1.51 -14.54
CA LEU A 6 6.60 -0.97 -13.41
C LEU A 6 8.10 -1.22 -13.63
N GLY A 7 8.79 -0.18 -14.08
CA GLY A 7 10.20 -0.28 -14.44
C GLY A 7 10.44 -1.33 -15.53
N ARG A 8 11.35 -2.28 -15.28
CA ARG A 8 11.70 -3.38 -16.20
C ARG A 8 10.99 -4.70 -15.87
N THR A 9 9.93 -4.63 -15.10
CA THR A 9 9.13 -5.81 -14.70
C THR A 9 7.96 -6.01 -15.65
N ASP A 10 7.33 -7.19 -15.59
CA ASP A 10 6.08 -7.49 -16.31
C ASP A 10 4.82 -7.01 -15.57
N ILE A 11 4.99 -6.30 -14.44
CA ILE A 11 3.89 -5.84 -13.62
C ILE A 11 3.28 -4.60 -14.24
N ARG A 12 2.01 -4.70 -14.58
CA ARG A 12 1.25 -3.61 -15.17
C ARG A 12 0.56 -2.78 -14.10
N VAL A 13 0.92 -1.50 -14.05
CA VAL A 13 0.34 -0.52 -13.13
C VAL A 13 -0.30 0.64 -13.88
N SER A 14 -1.31 1.22 -13.29
CA SER A 14 -1.87 2.49 -13.76
C SER A 14 -0.82 3.60 -13.64
N ARG A 15 -0.84 4.56 -14.58
CA ARG A 15 0.09 5.71 -14.54
C ARG A 15 -0.17 6.65 -13.36
N LEU A 16 -1.32 6.53 -12.73
CA LEU A 16 -1.66 7.20 -11.48
C LEU A 16 -1.62 6.17 -10.36
N ALA A 17 -1.16 6.60 -9.19
CA ALA A 17 -1.17 5.80 -7.98
C ALA A 17 -1.97 6.50 -6.88
N VAL A 18 -2.57 5.72 -5.99
CA VAL A 18 -3.14 6.22 -4.75
C VAL A 18 -2.04 6.32 -3.71
N GLY A 19 -1.84 7.52 -3.13
CA GLY A 19 -0.87 7.73 -2.04
C GLY A 19 -1.49 7.40 -0.68
N GLY A 20 -0.94 6.41 0.01
CA GLY A 20 -1.44 5.91 1.29
C GLY A 20 -1.13 6.80 2.51
N MET A 21 -0.29 7.82 2.39
CA MET A 21 0.04 8.72 3.49
C MET A 21 -1.18 9.46 4.04
N SER A 22 -2.21 9.64 3.20
CA SER A 22 -3.46 10.28 3.59
C SER A 22 -4.42 9.37 4.38
N PHE A 23 -4.08 8.10 4.56
CA PHE A 23 -4.92 7.11 5.22
C PHE A 23 -4.38 6.75 6.60
N GLY A 24 -5.30 6.36 7.49
CA GLY A 24 -4.93 5.87 8.80
C GLY A 24 -5.46 6.72 9.94
N LYS A 25 -5.13 6.29 11.16
CA LYS A 25 -5.59 6.97 12.38
C LYS A 25 -4.90 8.32 12.52
N ALA A 26 -5.70 9.38 12.59
CA ALA A 26 -5.20 10.72 12.88
C ALA A 26 -4.53 10.78 14.26
N SER A 27 -3.40 11.47 14.35
CA SER A 27 -2.67 11.69 15.60
C SER A 27 -1.87 12.99 15.54
N GLU A 28 -1.59 13.58 16.70
CA GLU A 28 -0.83 14.85 16.80
C GLU A 28 0.66 14.68 16.41
N ASP A 29 1.21 13.48 16.61
CA ASP A 29 2.59 13.13 16.33
C ASP A 29 2.82 12.64 14.88
N PHE A 30 1.74 12.54 14.09
CA PHE A 30 1.82 12.26 12.66
C PHE A 30 1.03 13.30 11.86
N HIS A 31 -0.27 13.06 11.59
CA HIS A 31 -1.11 14.00 10.83
C HIS A 31 -2.57 13.94 11.35
N LEU A 32 -3.15 15.12 11.60
CA LEU A 32 -4.57 15.24 12.00
C LEU A 32 -5.54 15.18 10.81
N TRP A 33 -5.03 15.32 9.58
CA TRP A 33 -5.84 15.37 8.36
C TRP A 33 -6.00 14.01 7.66
N THR A 34 -5.48 12.93 8.25
CA THR A 34 -5.63 11.60 7.66
C THR A 34 -7.09 11.14 7.65
N LEU A 35 -7.43 10.38 6.62
CA LEU A 35 -8.76 9.84 6.44
C LEU A 35 -8.96 8.60 7.32
N ASP A 36 -10.12 8.53 7.94
CA ASP A 36 -10.57 7.37 8.71
C ASP A 36 -10.83 6.15 7.81
N GLN A 37 -11.22 5.03 8.40
CA GLN A 37 -11.43 3.75 7.71
C GLN A 37 -12.51 3.84 6.62
N GLU A 38 -13.64 4.53 6.90
CA GLU A 38 -14.75 4.61 5.95
C GLU A 38 -14.39 5.47 4.74
N ARG A 39 -13.80 6.62 4.98
CA ARG A 39 -13.32 7.50 3.90
C ARG A 39 -12.18 6.88 3.11
N THR A 40 -11.29 6.13 3.77
CA THR A 40 -10.23 5.36 3.08
C THR A 40 -10.85 4.36 2.12
N LYS A 41 -11.87 3.60 2.56
CA LYS A 41 -12.60 2.65 1.74
C LYS A 41 -13.28 3.32 0.55
N GLU A 42 -13.98 4.44 0.78
CA GLU A 42 -14.62 5.22 -0.29
C GLU A 42 -13.60 5.68 -1.34
N MET A 43 -12.48 6.25 -0.90
CA MET A 43 -11.44 6.76 -1.81
C MET A 43 -10.78 5.64 -2.62
N ILE A 44 -10.47 4.51 -1.99
CA ILE A 44 -9.91 3.36 -2.69
C ILE A 44 -10.92 2.78 -3.69
N GLY A 45 -12.18 2.61 -3.29
CA GLY A 45 -13.23 2.14 -4.18
C GLY A 45 -13.38 3.04 -5.40
N HIS A 46 -13.45 4.34 -5.19
CA HIS A 46 -13.56 5.31 -6.30
C HIS A 46 -12.32 5.27 -7.21
N ALA A 47 -11.12 5.17 -6.67
CA ALA A 47 -9.90 5.06 -7.46
C ALA A 47 -9.89 3.79 -8.33
N LEU A 48 -10.31 2.66 -7.77
CA LEU A 48 -10.42 1.39 -8.50
C LEU A 48 -11.47 1.47 -9.62
N ASP A 49 -12.62 2.11 -9.38
CA ASP A 49 -13.66 2.34 -10.39
C ASP A 49 -13.14 3.19 -11.57
N LEU A 50 -12.22 4.13 -11.31
CA LEU A 50 -11.54 4.92 -12.34
C LEU A 50 -10.41 4.13 -13.03
N GLY A 51 -10.16 2.89 -12.62
CA GLY A 51 -9.13 2.00 -13.16
C GLY A 51 -7.74 2.21 -12.59
N VAL A 52 -7.60 2.90 -11.45
CA VAL A 52 -6.31 2.93 -10.72
C VAL A 52 -6.14 1.58 -10.02
N ASN A 53 -5.03 0.90 -10.30
CA ASN A 53 -4.69 -0.38 -9.67
C ASN A 53 -3.39 -0.34 -8.86
N PHE A 54 -2.83 0.84 -8.64
CA PHE A 54 -1.55 1.02 -7.97
C PHE A 54 -1.73 1.87 -6.71
N ILE A 55 -1.29 1.34 -5.56
CA ILE A 55 -1.37 1.99 -4.25
C ILE A 55 0.05 2.05 -3.68
N ASP A 56 0.49 3.23 -3.27
CA ASP A 56 1.79 3.46 -2.63
C ASP A 56 1.60 3.79 -1.15
N THR A 57 2.16 2.99 -0.26
CA THR A 57 2.08 3.19 1.19
C THR A 57 3.45 3.03 1.85
N ALA A 58 3.51 3.07 3.17
CA ALA A 58 4.70 2.81 3.97
C ALA A 58 4.32 2.33 5.37
N ASN A 59 5.20 1.52 5.99
CA ASN A 59 5.00 1.00 7.34
C ASN A 59 4.94 2.07 8.43
N GLN A 60 5.46 3.27 8.16
CA GLN A 60 5.44 4.39 9.10
C GLN A 60 4.19 5.26 8.99
N TYR A 61 3.43 5.21 7.88
CA TYR A 61 2.29 6.08 7.68
C TYR A 61 1.21 5.84 8.74
N SER A 62 0.89 6.89 9.49
CA SER A 62 -0.02 6.84 10.65
C SER A 62 0.32 5.68 11.60
N HIS A 63 1.64 5.47 11.86
CA HIS A 63 2.15 4.39 12.73
C HIS A 63 1.74 2.96 12.29
N GLY A 64 1.58 2.76 10.98
CA GLY A 64 1.19 1.48 10.37
C GLY A 64 -0.31 1.35 10.10
N THR A 65 -1.14 2.22 10.65
CA THR A 65 -2.60 2.13 10.44
C THR A 65 -3.01 2.45 9.01
N SER A 66 -2.16 3.12 8.22
CA SER A 66 -2.40 3.30 6.78
C SER A 66 -2.50 1.96 6.05
N GLU A 67 -1.53 1.06 6.26
CA GLU A 67 -1.54 -0.27 5.66
C GLU A 67 -2.73 -1.11 6.14
N GLU A 68 -3.05 -1.05 7.44
CA GLU A 68 -4.22 -1.72 8.01
C GLU A 68 -5.53 -1.25 7.36
N TYR A 69 -5.68 0.07 7.17
CA TYR A 69 -6.88 0.65 6.56
C TYR A 69 -7.00 0.30 5.09
N ILE A 70 -5.89 0.31 4.34
CA ILE A 70 -5.86 -0.12 2.94
C ILE A 70 -6.27 -1.60 2.84
N GLY A 71 -5.64 -2.48 3.63
CA GLY A 71 -5.94 -3.91 3.63
C GLY A 71 -7.40 -4.19 3.96
N LYS A 72 -7.94 -3.53 5.00
CA LYS A 72 -9.35 -3.65 5.37
C LYS A 72 -10.28 -3.12 4.29
N ALA A 73 -9.97 -1.98 3.67
CA ALA A 73 -10.77 -1.40 2.59
C ALA A 73 -10.88 -2.36 1.39
N LEU A 74 -9.76 -2.93 0.94
CA LEU A 74 -9.74 -3.89 -0.16
C LEU A 74 -10.58 -5.13 0.15
N LYS A 75 -10.47 -5.65 1.37
CA LYS A 75 -11.27 -6.80 1.84
C LYS A 75 -12.77 -6.46 1.86
N ASP A 76 -13.15 -5.32 2.44
CA ASP A 76 -14.55 -4.89 2.55
C ASP A 76 -15.18 -4.57 1.19
N LEU A 77 -14.36 -4.20 0.21
CA LEU A 77 -14.77 -4.00 -1.20
C LEU A 77 -14.80 -5.30 -2.01
N GLY A 78 -14.35 -6.43 -1.44
CA GLY A 78 -14.29 -7.71 -2.14
C GLY A 78 -13.28 -7.74 -3.29
N ILE A 79 -12.23 -6.93 -3.23
CA ILE A 79 -11.23 -6.82 -4.29
C ILE A 79 -10.25 -7.99 -4.19
N ALA A 80 -10.17 -8.79 -5.23
CA ALA A 80 -9.19 -9.87 -5.32
C ALA A 80 -7.76 -9.30 -5.34
N ARG A 81 -6.83 -9.97 -4.67
CA ARG A 81 -5.46 -9.48 -4.45
C ARG A 81 -4.67 -9.22 -5.75
N ASP A 82 -4.93 -10.03 -6.77
CA ASP A 82 -4.32 -9.92 -8.12
C ASP A 82 -4.79 -8.70 -8.91
N LYS A 83 -5.82 -7.99 -8.46
CA LYS A 83 -6.36 -6.79 -9.12
C LYS A 83 -5.65 -5.50 -8.73
N VAL A 84 -4.83 -5.53 -7.69
CA VAL A 84 -4.11 -4.35 -7.20
C VAL A 84 -2.64 -4.62 -6.99
N VAL A 85 -1.83 -3.63 -7.27
CA VAL A 85 -0.40 -3.60 -6.96
C VAL A 85 -0.21 -2.63 -5.80
N ILE A 86 0.40 -3.12 -4.72
CA ILE A 86 0.69 -2.31 -3.54
C ILE A 86 2.18 -2.20 -3.37
N ALA A 87 2.70 -0.98 -3.42
CA ALA A 87 4.06 -0.65 -3.05
C ALA A 87 4.08 -0.18 -1.59
N THR A 88 5.00 -0.69 -0.82
CA THR A 88 5.25 -0.20 0.54
C THR A 88 6.73 0.07 0.76
N LYS A 89 7.03 0.81 1.82
CA LYS A 89 8.39 1.21 2.20
C LYS A 89 8.64 0.80 3.65
N VAL A 90 9.84 0.32 3.94
CA VAL A 90 10.28 0.02 5.29
C VAL A 90 11.29 1.07 5.71
N TYR A 91 10.91 1.98 6.60
CA TYR A 91 11.76 3.07 7.04
C TYR A 91 12.26 2.89 8.48
N PHE A 92 11.41 2.45 9.41
CA PHE A 92 11.78 2.24 10.80
C PHE A 92 11.64 0.78 11.22
N LYS A 93 12.63 0.27 11.99
CA LYS A 93 12.45 -0.95 12.78
C LYS A 93 11.45 -0.65 13.91
N LYS A 94 10.27 -1.21 13.85
CA LYS A 94 9.33 -1.20 14.97
C LYS A 94 9.74 -2.30 15.96
N ASN A 95 10.33 -1.88 17.10
CA ASN A 95 10.57 -2.73 18.28
C ASN A 95 11.22 -4.11 18.03
N ASN A 96 12.51 -4.18 17.68
CA ASN A 96 13.31 -5.44 17.63
C ASN A 96 12.61 -6.69 17.07
N ARG A 97 11.45 -6.56 16.47
CA ARG A 97 10.79 -7.64 15.76
C ARG A 97 11.24 -7.64 14.31
N GLU A 98 11.58 -8.81 13.82
CA GLU A 98 11.78 -9.08 12.41
C GLU A 98 10.65 -8.44 11.61
N PHE A 99 10.98 -7.93 10.43
CA PHE A 99 10.03 -7.28 9.52
C PHE A 99 8.82 -8.19 9.31
N SER A 100 7.75 -7.93 10.05
CA SER A 100 6.49 -8.63 9.82
C SER A 100 5.73 -7.88 8.72
N LEU A 101 5.81 -8.39 7.52
CA LEU A 101 4.93 -8.06 6.40
C LEU A 101 3.55 -8.70 6.60
N THR A 102 3.03 -8.68 7.82
CA THR A 102 1.90 -9.48 8.27
C THR A 102 0.53 -9.00 7.82
N CYS A 103 0.43 -7.94 7.06
CA CYS A 103 -0.90 -7.38 6.77
C CYS A 103 -1.55 -7.82 5.46
N MET A 104 -0.89 -8.62 4.64
CA MET A 104 -1.44 -8.97 3.33
C MET A 104 -1.20 -10.43 3.01
N GLY A 105 -2.28 -11.18 3.00
CA GLY A 105 -2.33 -12.62 2.80
C GLY A 105 -1.40 -13.24 1.75
N ASP A 106 -1.35 -14.51 1.78
CA ASP A 106 -0.36 -15.51 1.38
C ASP A 106 0.20 -15.50 -0.06
N GLU A 107 -0.15 -14.57 -0.95
CA GLU A 107 0.36 -14.55 -2.33
C GLU A 107 0.61 -13.13 -2.87
N SER A 108 1.26 -12.29 -2.09
CA SER A 108 1.42 -10.89 -2.45
C SER A 108 2.82 -10.58 -2.99
N VAL A 109 2.90 -10.00 -4.15
CA VAL A 109 4.13 -9.37 -4.64
C VAL A 109 4.26 -8.00 -3.96
N PHE A 110 5.31 -7.82 -3.16
CA PHE A 110 5.62 -6.56 -2.50
C PHE A 110 6.77 -5.86 -3.21
N TYR A 111 6.65 -4.57 -3.38
CA TYR A 111 7.76 -3.71 -3.77
C TYR A 111 8.12 -2.83 -2.59
N ILE A 112 9.36 -2.93 -2.14
CA ILE A 112 9.92 -2.03 -1.15
C ILE A 112 10.67 -0.95 -1.90
N ILE A 113 10.21 0.28 -1.80
CA ILE A 113 10.92 1.45 -2.31
C ILE A 113 11.64 2.07 -1.12
N CYS A 114 12.96 1.85 -1.02
CA CYS A 114 13.81 2.62 -0.10
C CYS A 114 14.20 3.94 -0.75
N SER A 115 14.39 4.98 0.05
CA SER A 115 14.57 6.37 -0.37
C SER A 115 15.82 6.65 -1.21
N GLU A 116 16.74 5.69 -1.38
CA GLU A 116 17.98 5.89 -2.14
C GLU A 116 18.22 4.84 -3.23
N GLU A 117 17.52 3.69 -3.23
CA GLU A 117 17.57 2.70 -4.32
C GLU A 117 16.27 1.92 -4.40
N ILE A 118 15.76 1.71 -5.61
CA ILE A 118 14.63 0.81 -5.85
C ILE A 118 15.16 -0.62 -5.72
N MET A 119 14.97 -1.24 -4.57
CA MET A 119 15.22 -2.68 -4.43
C MET A 119 13.95 -3.45 -4.76
N LEU A 120 13.95 -4.08 -5.91
CA LEU A 120 12.93 -5.04 -6.31
C LEU A 120 13.26 -6.38 -5.65
N TYR A 121 12.55 -6.73 -4.59
CA TYR A 121 12.60 -8.10 -4.07
C TYR A 121 11.51 -8.92 -4.76
N HIS A 122 11.94 -9.78 -5.66
CA HIS A 122 11.13 -10.86 -6.21
C HIS A 122 11.18 -12.01 -5.21
N ASN A 123 10.03 -12.43 -4.72
CA ASN A 123 9.86 -13.57 -3.81
C ASN A 123 10.73 -13.50 -2.53
N VAL A 124 10.25 -12.83 -1.51
CA VAL A 124 10.58 -13.25 -0.15
C VAL A 124 9.54 -14.28 0.27
N LEU A 125 9.78 -15.51 -0.14
CA LEU A 125 9.24 -16.66 0.54
C LEU A 125 10.02 -16.78 1.85
N LEU A 126 9.36 -16.58 2.95
CA LEU A 126 9.71 -17.13 4.25
C LEU A 126 8.62 -18.05 4.71
#